data_bb4613f54a66c5a26824220f90621f2c
#
_entry.id   bb4613f54a66c5a26824220f90621f2c
#
_cell.length_a   1.000
_cell.length_b   1.000
_cell.length_c   1.000
_cell.angle_alpha   90.00
_cell.angle_beta   90.00
_cell.angle_gamma   90.00
#
_symmetry.space_group_name_H-M   'P 1'
#
loop_
_entity.id
_entity.type
_entity.pdbx_description
1 polymer ?
#
loop_
_entity_poly.entity_id
_entity_poly.type
_entity_poly.pdbx_seq_one_letter_code
_entity_poly.pdbx_strand_id
1 'polypeptide(L)'
;MSQNPLDIGCLRPFDVVARHRNLSRAAAALGMTQPALSYRIKQMEELLGVRLFRRRHRGLELTAEGETLQGAVRQGLERLDEAVQSICRRARTPTVRLATDFAFAAFRLMPRVADFRRANPGIDVHIVATQSLAPGLDGEADLAVLFGDRSDFEGRFAGDVSLLVPERAAAVCAPGFRERFGPFEKAEDLLQVPLVHLEGGGSDRWFTWESWFDQAGVTRHPTASSFGFNTYTLVMQAVQAEQGVALGWHGLVDDLLASGAVVPALDLVLESPRGYWLLRGNKPVPPEVDLVAQWLTAA
;
A
#
# COMPACT_ATOMS: atom_id res chain seq x y z
N MET A 1 -31.99 7.98 -2.37
CA MET A 1 -30.80 8.86 -2.50
C MET A 1 -30.92 9.94 -1.43
N SER A 2 -30.15 9.86 -0.36
CA SER A 2 -30.14 10.87 0.71
C SER A 2 -29.51 12.14 0.13
N GLN A 3 -30.30 13.20 -0.06
CA GLN A 3 -29.77 14.50 -0.42
C GLN A 3 -28.96 15.02 0.77
N ASN A 4 -27.64 15.11 0.61
CA ASN A 4 -26.80 15.79 1.59
C ASN A 4 -27.18 17.28 1.56
N PRO A 5 -27.70 17.85 2.67
CA PRO A 5 -28.14 19.25 2.69
C PRO A 5 -26.97 20.26 2.62
N LEU A 6 -25.73 19.79 2.70
CA LEU A 6 -24.53 20.65 2.72
C LEU A 6 -24.04 20.96 1.30
N ASP A 7 -23.93 22.24 0.99
CA ASP A 7 -23.19 22.71 -0.18
C ASP A 7 -21.66 22.53 0.04
N ILE A 8 -21.00 21.93 -0.96
CA ILE A 8 -19.52 21.73 -0.97
C ILE A 8 -18.78 23.07 -0.77
N GLY A 9 -19.35 24.19 -1.26
CA GLY A 9 -18.80 25.53 -1.06
C GLY A 9 -18.72 26.00 0.40
N CYS A 10 -19.43 25.34 1.33
CA CYS A 10 -19.37 25.64 2.76
C CYS A 10 -18.30 24.81 3.50
N LEU A 11 -17.85 23.69 2.95
CA LEU A 11 -16.95 22.76 3.63
C LEU A 11 -15.55 23.33 3.83
N ARG A 12 -14.98 23.99 2.82
CA ARG A 12 -13.65 24.62 2.92
C ARG A 12 -13.62 25.79 3.93
N PRO A 13 -14.60 26.72 3.93
CA PRO A 13 -14.75 27.73 4.98
C PRO A 13 -14.84 27.13 6.37
N PHE A 14 -15.62 26.07 6.58
CA PHE A 14 -15.74 25.38 7.86
C PHE A 14 -14.39 24.82 8.33
N ASP A 15 -13.66 24.09 7.49
CA ASP A 15 -12.36 23.52 7.84
C ASP A 15 -11.32 24.60 8.19
N VAL A 16 -11.31 25.72 7.46
CA VAL A 16 -10.41 26.85 7.77
C VAL A 16 -10.76 27.49 9.11
N VAL A 17 -12.04 27.66 9.44
CA VAL A 17 -12.46 28.17 10.76
C VAL A 17 -12.08 27.19 11.87
N ALA A 18 -12.27 25.90 11.65
CA ALA A 18 -11.90 24.85 12.61
C ALA A 18 -10.40 24.82 12.92
N ARG A 19 -9.56 25.02 11.91
CA ARG A 19 -8.08 25.11 12.07
C ARG A 19 -7.63 26.38 12.78
N HIS A 20 -8.16 27.52 12.38
CA HIS A 20 -7.74 28.82 12.95
C HIS A 20 -8.34 29.11 14.32
N ARG A 21 -9.47 28.46 14.68
CA ARG A 21 -10.23 28.70 15.92
C ARG A 21 -10.53 30.19 16.18
N ASN A 22 -10.50 30.99 15.11
CA ASN A 22 -10.70 32.43 15.12
C ASN A 22 -11.29 32.90 13.80
N LEU A 23 -12.50 33.48 13.83
CA LEU A 23 -13.22 33.90 12.62
C LEU A 23 -12.50 34.99 11.81
N SER A 24 -11.85 35.94 12.49
CA SER A 24 -11.15 37.02 11.78
C SER A 24 -9.92 36.51 11.03
N ARG A 25 -9.12 35.63 11.68
CA ARG A 25 -7.97 34.99 11.03
C ARG A 25 -8.41 34.06 9.88
N ALA A 26 -9.45 33.26 10.10
CA ALA A 26 -10.00 32.40 9.06
C ALA A 26 -10.54 33.19 7.87
N ALA A 27 -11.25 34.29 8.11
CA ALA A 27 -11.75 35.18 7.09
C ALA A 27 -10.61 35.80 6.25
N ALA A 28 -9.56 36.29 6.89
CA ALA A 28 -8.36 36.79 6.21
C ALA A 28 -7.70 35.70 5.34
N ALA A 29 -7.58 34.47 5.82
CA ALA A 29 -7.02 33.33 5.08
C ALA A 29 -7.86 32.94 3.85
N LEU A 30 -9.17 33.21 3.89
CA LEU A 30 -10.11 32.94 2.79
C LEU A 30 -10.34 34.12 1.85
N GLY A 31 -9.73 35.29 2.09
CA GLY A 31 -10.02 36.51 1.36
C GLY A 31 -11.46 37.00 1.53
N MET A 32 -12.08 36.68 2.67
CA MET A 32 -13.47 37.03 2.99
C MET A 32 -13.57 38.04 4.14
N THR A 33 -14.72 38.72 4.23
CA THR A 33 -15.02 39.49 5.43
C THR A 33 -15.48 38.58 6.59
N GLN A 34 -15.16 38.94 7.81
CA GLN A 34 -15.56 38.16 9.01
C GLN A 34 -17.10 38.00 9.13
N PRO A 35 -17.95 39.03 8.85
CA PRO A 35 -19.39 38.85 8.84
C PRO A 35 -19.88 37.85 7.80
N ALA A 36 -19.32 37.86 6.58
CA ALA A 36 -19.68 36.91 5.53
C ALA A 36 -19.33 35.45 5.91
N LEU A 37 -18.14 35.25 6.49
CA LEU A 37 -17.72 33.92 6.98
C LEU A 37 -18.62 33.45 8.15
N SER A 38 -18.90 34.35 9.10
CA SER A 38 -19.79 34.06 10.24
C SER A 38 -21.19 33.65 9.77
N TYR A 39 -21.73 34.35 8.76
CA TYR A 39 -23.01 34.03 8.17
C TYR A 39 -23.03 32.63 7.51
N ARG A 40 -21.99 32.27 6.74
CA ARG A 40 -21.88 30.93 6.13
C ARG A 40 -21.82 29.82 7.17
N ILE A 41 -21.06 30.01 8.24
CA ILE A 41 -21.02 29.01 9.33
C ILE A 41 -22.39 28.88 9.99
N LYS A 42 -23.07 30.00 10.25
CA LYS A 42 -24.40 30.00 10.85
C LYS A 42 -25.42 29.26 9.96
N GLN A 43 -25.42 29.53 8.65
CA GLN A 43 -26.27 28.79 7.69
C GLN A 43 -26.01 27.28 7.73
N MET A 44 -24.74 26.86 7.82
CA MET A 44 -24.37 25.45 7.91
C MET A 44 -24.89 24.81 9.21
N GLU A 45 -24.78 25.49 10.35
CA GLU A 45 -25.33 25.06 11.63
C GLU A 45 -26.88 24.98 11.59
N GLU A 46 -27.55 25.95 10.96
CA GLU A 46 -28.99 25.97 10.78
C GLU A 46 -29.49 24.80 9.89
N LEU A 47 -28.78 24.50 8.79
CA LEU A 47 -29.10 23.37 7.90
C LEU A 47 -28.94 22.03 8.60
N LEU A 48 -27.93 21.90 9.47
CA LEU A 48 -27.67 20.66 10.20
C LEU A 48 -28.50 20.54 11.50
N GLY A 49 -29.11 21.64 11.95
CA GLY A 49 -29.87 21.71 13.21
C GLY A 49 -29.00 21.58 14.47
N VAL A 50 -27.66 21.67 14.32
CA VAL A 50 -26.71 21.53 15.43
C VAL A 50 -25.65 22.64 15.40
N ARG A 51 -25.09 22.95 16.55
CA ARG A 51 -23.95 23.84 16.63
C ARG A 51 -22.68 23.07 16.36
N LEU A 52 -21.84 23.63 15.48
CA LEU A 52 -20.51 23.07 15.16
C LEU A 52 -19.42 23.74 15.95
N PHE A 53 -19.66 25.00 16.38
CA PHE A 53 -18.73 25.79 17.19
C PHE A 53 -19.39 26.33 18.43
N ARG A 54 -18.62 26.41 19.52
CA ARG A 54 -18.95 27.14 20.74
C ARG A 54 -17.96 28.30 20.94
N ARG A 55 -18.48 29.45 21.39
CA ARG A 55 -17.65 30.62 21.72
C ARG A 55 -16.98 30.43 23.08
N ARG A 56 -15.72 30.74 23.14
CA ARG A 56 -14.93 30.84 24.39
C ARG A 56 -14.34 32.22 24.55
N HIS A 57 -13.86 32.53 25.73
CA HIS A 57 -13.28 33.85 26.05
C HIS A 57 -12.11 34.25 25.12
N ARG A 58 -11.42 33.25 24.51
CA ARG A 58 -10.28 33.45 23.60
C ARG A 58 -10.44 32.82 22.21
N GLY A 59 -11.65 32.71 21.69
CA GLY A 59 -11.86 32.22 20.33
C GLY A 59 -13.04 31.24 20.17
N LEU A 60 -12.89 30.31 19.25
CA LEU A 60 -13.87 29.29 18.94
C LEU A 60 -13.30 27.90 19.28
N GLU A 61 -14.17 27.02 19.77
CA GLU A 61 -13.89 25.59 19.92
C GLU A 61 -14.95 24.81 19.14
N LEU A 62 -14.54 23.66 18.61
CA LEU A 62 -15.49 22.72 18.01
C LEU A 62 -16.38 22.08 19.08
N THR A 63 -17.58 21.73 18.70
CA THR A 63 -18.45 20.77 19.42
C THR A 63 -18.07 19.36 19.05
N ALA A 64 -18.63 18.33 19.67
CA ALA A 64 -18.43 16.94 19.28
C ALA A 64 -18.89 16.69 17.82
N GLU A 65 -20.01 17.31 17.44
CA GLU A 65 -20.54 17.28 16.07
C GLU A 65 -19.58 18.01 15.10
N GLY A 66 -18.99 19.12 15.54
CA GLY A 66 -17.99 19.86 14.78
C GLY A 66 -16.70 19.05 14.56
N GLU A 67 -16.23 18.32 15.56
CA GLU A 67 -15.05 17.44 15.45
C GLU A 67 -15.31 16.26 14.47
N THR A 68 -16.48 15.64 14.58
CA THR A 68 -16.91 14.57 13.67
C THR A 68 -16.95 15.06 12.23
N LEU A 69 -17.56 16.23 11.99
CA LEU A 69 -17.64 16.80 10.66
C LEU A 69 -16.26 17.22 10.14
N GLN A 70 -15.39 17.79 10.99
CA GLN A 70 -14.04 18.19 10.60
C GLN A 70 -13.22 17.01 10.09
N GLY A 71 -13.29 15.86 10.77
CA GLY A 71 -12.59 14.65 10.32
C GLY A 71 -12.99 14.24 8.90
N ALA A 72 -14.30 14.18 8.64
CA ALA A 72 -14.83 13.81 7.32
C ALA A 72 -14.51 14.86 6.24
N VAL A 73 -14.69 16.16 6.55
CA VAL A 73 -14.41 17.26 5.62
C VAL A 73 -12.95 17.31 5.24
N ARG A 74 -12.06 17.14 6.20
CA ARG A 74 -10.61 17.14 5.96
C ARG A 74 -10.19 16.02 5.02
N GLN A 75 -10.65 14.79 5.26
CA GLN A 75 -10.38 13.65 4.37
C GLN A 75 -10.93 13.88 2.96
N GLY A 76 -12.15 14.44 2.86
CA GLY A 76 -12.75 14.75 1.56
C GLY A 76 -11.99 15.83 0.79
N LEU A 77 -11.56 16.91 1.45
CA LEU A 77 -10.78 17.98 0.83
C LEU A 77 -9.38 17.52 0.42
N GLU A 78 -8.71 16.69 1.24
CA GLU A 78 -7.41 16.08 0.89
C GLU A 78 -7.53 15.25 -0.40
N ARG A 79 -8.55 14.40 -0.51
CA ARG A 79 -8.81 13.62 -1.73
C ARG A 79 -9.09 14.48 -2.97
N LEU A 80 -9.85 15.57 -2.81
CA LEU A 80 -10.11 16.50 -3.91
C LEU A 80 -8.84 17.24 -4.34
N ASP A 81 -8.04 17.71 -3.39
CA ASP A 81 -6.77 18.40 -3.69
C ASP A 81 -5.78 17.43 -4.38
N GLU A 82 -5.71 16.16 -3.97
CA GLU A 82 -4.93 15.11 -4.64
C GLU A 82 -5.40 14.87 -6.08
N ALA A 83 -6.70 14.77 -6.30
CA ALA A 83 -7.27 14.59 -7.64
C ALA A 83 -6.94 15.77 -8.57
N VAL A 84 -7.11 17.01 -8.10
CA VAL A 84 -6.76 18.23 -8.85
C VAL A 84 -5.27 18.27 -9.17
N GLN A 85 -4.40 17.97 -8.18
CA GLN A 85 -2.94 17.90 -8.40
C GLN A 85 -2.56 16.81 -9.39
N SER A 86 -3.25 15.67 -9.38
CA SER A 86 -3.05 14.59 -10.35
C SER A 86 -3.38 15.06 -11.77
N ILE A 87 -4.52 15.72 -11.96
CA ILE A 87 -4.94 16.28 -13.25
C ILE A 87 -3.91 17.31 -13.75
N CYS A 88 -3.48 18.23 -12.89
CA CYS A 88 -2.52 19.28 -13.25
C CYS A 88 -1.13 18.70 -13.57
N ARG A 89 -0.69 17.65 -12.90
CA ARG A 89 0.59 16.96 -13.19
C ARG A 89 0.55 16.22 -14.51
N ARG A 90 -0.52 15.46 -14.79
CA ARG A 90 -0.72 14.77 -16.08
C ARG A 90 -0.67 15.70 -17.29
N ALA A 91 -1.03 16.98 -17.10
CA ALA A 91 -0.98 17.99 -18.17
C ALA A 91 0.46 18.48 -18.49
N ARG A 92 1.46 18.19 -17.61
CA ARG A 92 2.84 18.68 -17.77
C ARG A 92 3.86 17.59 -18.10
N THR A 93 3.74 16.42 -17.51
CA THR A 93 4.62 15.27 -17.75
C THR A 93 3.77 14.00 -17.68
N PRO A 94 3.84 13.12 -18.69
CA PRO A 94 3.18 11.83 -18.65
C PRO A 94 3.59 11.09 -17.36
N THR A 95 2.63 10.84 -16.50
CA THR A 95 2.86 10.17 -15.21
C THR A 95 2.06 8.88 -15.18
N VAL A 96 2.73 7.75 -15.05
CA VAL A 96 2.10 6.44 -14.90
C VAL A 96 1.98 6.10 -13.41
N ARG A 97 0.76 5.88 -12.94
CA ARG A 97 0.47 5.47 -11.56
C ARG A 97 0.42 3.95 -11.49
N LEU A 98 1.36 3.38 -10.75
CA LEU A 98 1.48 1.95 -10.50
C LEU A 98 1.11 1.64 -9.05
N ALA A 99 0.00 0.93 -8.84
CA ALA A 99 -0.37 0.41 -7.53
C ALA A 99 0.27 -0.97 -7.31
N THR A 100 0.78 -1.22 -6.12
CA THR A 100 1.35 -2.53 -5.76
C THR A 100 1.41 -2.69 -4.25
N ASP A 101 1.91 -3.84 -3.76
CA ASP A 101 2.22 -4.01 -2.34
C ASP A 101 3.64 -3.51 -1.98
N PHE A 102 3.92 -3.44 -0.68
CA PHE A 102 5.22 -2.98 -0.19
C PHE A 102 6.37 -3.92 -0.54
N ALA A 103 6.11 -5.24 -0.62
CA ALA A 103 7.15 -6.22 -0.93
C ALA A 103 7.61 -6.10 -2.39
N PHE A 104 6.67 -6.08 -3.33
CA PHE A 104 6.98 -5.91 -4.75
C PHE A 104 7.63 -4.56 -5.02
N ALA A 105 7.13 -3.48 -4.39
CA ALA A 105 7.73 -2.16 -4.50
C ALA A 105 9.19 -2.15 -4.04
N ALA A 106 9.48 -2.70 -2.85
CA ALA A 106 10.80 -2.65 -2.25
C ALA A 106 11.82 -3.57 -2.95
N PHE A 107 11.44 -4.81 -3.27
CA PHE A 107 12.38 -5.84 -3.72
C PHE A 107 12.42 -6.00 -5.24
N ARG A 108 11.34 -5.64 -5.96
CA ARG A 108 11.29 -5.81 -7.41
C ARG A 108 11.40 -4.49 -8.17
N LEU A 109 10.75 -3.41 -7.70
CA LEU A 109 10.73 -2.14 -8.43
C LEU A 109 11.93 -1.26 -8.07
N MET A 110 12.22 -1.07 -6.77
CA MET A 110 13.28 -0.14 -6.33
C MET A 110 14.64 -0.43 -6.95
N PRO A 111 15.13 -1.68 -7.06
CA PRO A 111 16.42 -1.97 -7.70
C PRO A 111 16.49 -1.54 -9.18
N ARG A 112 15.35 -1.48 -9.87
CA ARG A 112 15.24 -1.32 -11.34
C ARG A 112 14.72 0.03 -11.79
N VAL A 113 14.07 0.79 -10.91
CA VAL A 113 13.42 2.06 -11.27
C VAL A 113 14.42 3.10 -11.79
N ALA A 114 15.65 3.09 -11.30
CA ALA A 114 16.70 4.01 -11.76
C ALA A 114 17.08 3.76 -13.23
N ASP A 115 17.14 2.50 -13.64
CA ASP A 115 17.46 2.11 -15.02
C ASP A 115 16.31 2.45 -15.97
N PHE A 116 15.08 2.18 -15.54
CA PHE A 116 13.90 2.59 -16.30
C PHE A 116 13.86 4.11 -16.52
N ARG A 117 14.10 4.90 -15.49
CA ARG A 117 14.10 6.38 -15.59
C ARG A 117 15.22 6.91 -16.50
N ARG A 118 16.38 6.27 -16.50
CA ARG A 118 17.46 6.63 -17.43
C ARG A 118 17.11 6.34 -18.89
N ALA A 119 16.43 5.22 -19.14
CA ALA A 119 15.99 4.85 -20.48
C ALA A 119 14.77 5.67 -20.96
N ASN A 120 13.96 6.18 -20.05
CA ASN A 120 12.69 6.88 -20.33
C ASN A 120 12.58 8.21 -19.56
N PRO A 121 13.46 9.21 -19.85
CA PRO A 121 13.53 10.45 -19.05
C PRO A 121 12.29 11.34 -19.14
N GLY A 122 11.39 11.07 -20.10
CA GLY A 122 10.12 11.80 -20.28
C GLY A 122 8.93 11.17 -19.58
N ILE A 123 9.11 10.06 -18.82
CA ILE A 123 8.03 9.36 -18.14
C ILE A 123 8.26 9.34 -16.64
N ASP A 124 7.31 9.90 -15.89
CA ASP A 124 7.29 9.75 -14.44
C ASP A 124 6.48 8.52 -14.03
N VAL A 125 7.05 7.69 -13.14
CA VAL A 125 6.34 6.57 -12.52
C VAL A 125 6.07 6.90 -11.06
N HIS A 126 4.78 6.95 -10.70
CA HIS A 126 4.33 7.16 -9.34
C HIS A 126 3.87 5.84 -8.74
N ILE A 127 4.70 5.25 -7.87
CA ILE A 127 4.42 3.98 -7.21
C ILE A 127 3.61 4.25 -5.95
N VAL A 128 2.43 3.63 -5.86
CA VAL A 128 1.56 3.65 -4.69
C VAL A 128 1.58 2.27 -4.06
N ALA A 129 2.32 2.13 -2.95
CA ALA A 129 2.39 0.87 -2.22
C ALA A 129 1.29 0.81 -1.14
N THR A 130 0.53 -0.30 -1.11
CA THR A 130 -0.55 -0.54 -0.15
C THR A 130 -0.65 -2.01 0.21
N GLN A 131 -1.13 -2.31 1.42
CA GLN A 131 -1.47 -3.69 1.82
C GLN A 131 -2.93 -4.07 1.49
N SER A 132 -3.74 -3.10 1.07
CA SER A 132 -5.15 -3.33 0.78
C SER A 132 -5.38 -3.58 -0.71
N LEU A 133 -6.07 -4.67 -1.05
CA LEU A 133 -6.41 -5.04 -2.44
C LEU A 133 -7.44 -4.13 -3.12
N ALA A 134 -8.13 -3.26 -2.37
CA ALA A 134 -9.38 -2.70 -2.86
C ALA A 134 -9.32 -1.29 -3.48
N PRO A 135 -8.60 -0.28 -2.98
CA PRO A 135 -8.91 1.10 -3.36
C PRO A 135 -8.14 1.67 -4.57
N GLY A 136 -7.14 0.99 -5.12
CA GLY A 136 -6.25 1.63 -6.10
C GLY A 136 -6.69 1.54 -7.57
N LEU A 137 -7.66 0.70 -7.90
CA LEU A 137 -8.00 0.37 -9.29
C LEU A 137 -9.32 0.99 -9.78
N ASP A 138 -10.10 1.59 -8.89
CA ASP A 138 -11.34 2.30 -9.24
C ASP A 138 -11.09 3.66 -9.94
N GLY A 139 -10.05 3.74 -10.77
CA GLY A 139 -9.71 4.91 -11.57
C GLY A 139 -8.51 5.73 -11.07
N GLU A 140 -7.87 5.34 -9.99
CA GLU A 140 -6.71 6.06 -9.42
C GLU A 140 -5.35 5.54 -9.94
N ALA A 141 -5.25 4.27 -10.37
CA ALA A 141 -4.04 3.69 -10.94
C ALA A 141 -4.21 3.36 -12.43
N ASP A 142 -3.14 3.52 -13.20
CA ASP A 142 -3.08 3.15 -14.62
C ASP A 142 -2.71 1.66 -14.78
N LEU A 143 -1.87 1.17 -13.87
CA LEU A 143 -1.45 -0.23 -13.74
C LEU A 143 -1.50 -0.66 -12.28
N ALA A 144 -1.75 -1.95 -12.05
CA ALA A 144 -1.53 -2.52 -10.73
C ALA A 144 -0.78 -3.85 -10.82
N VAL A 145 0.06 -4.11 -9.82
CA VAL A 145 0.71 -5.40 -9.61
C VAL A 145 0.28 -5.90 -8.24
N LEU A 146 -0.54 -6.93 -8.22
CA LEU A 146 -1.15 -7.46 -7.00
C LEU A 146 -0.86 -8.94 -6.85
N PHE A 147 -0.67 -9.37 -5.60
CA PHE A 147 -0.48 -10.76 -5.25
C PHE A 147 -1.82 -11.43 -4.95
N GLY A 148 -2.03 -12.64 -5.49
CA GLY A 148 -3.23 -13.43 -5.27
C GLY A 148 -3.36 -14.58 -6.25
N ASP A 149 -4.52 -15.21 -6.24
CA ASP A 149 -4.93 -16.18 -7.27
C ASP A 149 -5.53 -15.43 -8.48
N ARG A 150 -5.47 -16.04 -9.65
CA ARG A 150 -6.07 -15.46 -10.86
C ARG A 150 -7.56 -15.16 -10.69
N SER A 151 -8.27 -16.02 -9.98
CA SER A 151 -9.69 -15.87 -9.68
C SER A 151 -10.03 -14.66 -8.83
N ASP A 152 -9.07 -14.14 -8.05
CA ASP A 152 -9.26 -12.91 -7.26
C ASP A 152 -9.43 -11.68 -8.15
N PHE A 153 -8.93 -11.74 -9.37
CA PHE A 153 -8.86 -10.63 -10.31
C PHE A 153 -9.81 -10.77 -11.48
N GLU A 154 -10.14 -11.99 -11.94
CA GLU A 154 -11.09 -12.24 -13.02
C GLU A 154 -12.50 -11.72 -12.66
N GLY A 155 -13.08 -10.93 -13.56
CA GLY A 155 -14.41 -10.33 -13.38
C GLY A 155 -14.46 -9.11 -12.46
N ARG A 156 -13.39 -8.80 -11.71
CA ARG A 156 -13.28 -7.56 -10.91
C ARG A 156 -12.61 -6.44 -11.69
N PHE A 157 -11.80 -6.78 -12.68
CA PHE A 157 -11.12 -5.84 -13.56
C PHE A 157 -11.61 -6.04 -15.00
N ALA A 158 -11.99 -4.94 -15.62
CA ALA A 158 -12.50 -4.94 -16.98
C ALA A 158 -11.39 -5.01 -18.05
N GLY A 159 -10.13 -5.17 -17.65
CA GLY A 159 -8.95 -5.17 -18.54
C GLY A 159 -8.14 -6.46 -18.47
N ASP A 160 -6.92 -6.42 -19.02
CA ASP A 160 -6.05 -7.58 -19.10
C ASP A 160 -5.42 -7.93 -17.74
N VAL A 161 -5.36 -9.23 -17.46
CA VAL A 161 -4.72 -9.81 -16.27
C VAL A 161 -3.64 -10.79 -16.74
N SER A 162 -2.37 -10.52 -16.42
CA SER A 162 -1.24 -11.37 -16.79
C SER A 162 -0.34 -11.69 -15.61
N LEU A 163 0.10 -12.95 -15.50
CA LEU A 163 1.02 -13.39 -14.45
C LEU A 163 2.41 -12.81 -14.72
N LEU A 164 2.97 -12.10 -13.71
CA LEU A 164 4.34 -11.58 -13.73
C LEU A 164 5.32 -12.50 -13.02
N VAL A 165 4.98 -12.91 -11.78
CA VAL A 165 5.85 -13.72 -10.92
C VAL A 165 5.00 -14.80 -10.28
N PRO A 166 5.21 -16.08 -10.60
CA PRO A 166 4.51 -17.18 -9.91
C PRO A 166 4.96 -17.26 -8.45
N GLU A 167 4.08 -17.73 -7.56
CA GLU A 167 4.47 -17.97 -6.18
C GLU A 167 5.36 -19.21 -6.09
N ARG A 168 6.62 -18.97 -5.73
CA ARG A 168 7.63 -19.98 -5.43
C ARG A 168 8.33 -19.56 -4.14
N ALA A 169 8.20 -20.34 -3.09
CA ALA A 169 8.71 -20.01 -1.77
C ALA A 169 9.70 -21.07 -1.28
N ALA A 170 10.86 -20.60 -0.82
CA ALA A 170 11.90 -21.40 -0.18
C ALA A 170 12.17 -20.85 1.24
N ALA A 171 12.65 -21.71 2.14
CA ALA A 171 13.17 -21.25 3.42
C ALA A 171 14.54 -20.58 3.20
N VAL A 172 14.72 -19.34 3.71
CA VAL A 172 15.96 -18.57 3.58
C VAL A 172 16.44 -18.04 4.92
N CYS A 173 17.76 -17.93 5.10
CA CYS A 173 18.37 -17.37 6.30
C CYS A 173 19.66 -16.61 5.94
N ALA A 174 20.22 -15.87 6.90
CA ALA A 174 21.55 -15.32 6.75
C ALA A 174 22.63 -16.41 6.74
N PRO A 175 23.76 -16.23 6.04
CA PRO A 175 24.86 -17.21 6.03
C PRO A 175 25.33 -17.58 7.43
N GLY A 176 25.59 -16.59 8.31
CA GLY A 176 26.04 -16.85 9.68
C GLY A 176 25.00 -17.59 10.53
N PHE A 177 23.71 -17.39 10.28
CA PHE A 177 22.68 -18.19 10.94
C PHE A 177 22.75 -19.65 10.50
N ARG A 178 22.92 -19.91 9.20
CA ARG A 178 23.07 -21.27 8.66
C ARG A 178 24.32 -21.98 9.20
N GLU A 179 25.43 -21.26 9.32
CA GLU A 179 26.68 -21.80 9.90
C GLU A 179 26.50 -22.21 11.37
N ARG A 180 25.72 -21.44 12.13
CA ARG A 180 25.53 -21.67 13.58
C ARG A 180 24.49 -22.76 13.87
N PHE A 181 23.42 -22.85 13.11
CA PHE A 181 22.26 -23.71 13.39
C PHE A 181 22.05 -24.83 12.37
N GLY A 182 22.68 -24.76 11.20
CA GLY A 182 22.59 -25.79 10.16
C GLY A 182 23.64 -26.90 10.33
N PRO A 183 23.81 -27.79 9.35
CA PRO A 183 23.04 -27.83 8.10
C PRO A 183 21.58 -28.25 8.34
N PHE A 184 20.66 -27.80 7.45
CA PHE A 184 19.29 -28.26 7.39
C PHE A 184 19.16 -29.18 6.17
N GLU A 185 18.80 -30.43 6.40
CA GLU A 185 18.67 -31.44 5.33
C GLU A 185 17.23 -31.66 4.90
N LYS A 186 16.28 -31.41 5.80
CA LYS A 186 14.85 -31.58 5.59
C LYS A 186 14.03 -30.51 6.30
N ALA A 187 12.77 -30.36 5.90
CA ALA A 187 11.89 -29.33 6.43
C ALA A 187 11.69 -29.42 7.97
N GLU A 188 11.68 -30.63 8.52
CA GLU A 188 11.53 -30.84 9.97
C GLU A 188 12.66 -30.23 10.79
N ASP A 189 13.86 -30.06 10.22
CA ASP A 189 14.99 -29.47 10.95
C ASP A 189 14.71 -28.00 11.30
N LEU A 190 13.89 -27.32 10.50
CA LEU A 190 13.49 -25.94 10.73
C LEU A 190 12.53 -25.78 11.92
N LEU A 191 11.91 -26.85 12.41
CA LEU A 191 11.02 -26.81 13.58
C LEU A 191 11.76 -26.47 14.89
N GLN A 192 13.08 -26.60 14.91
CA GLN A 192 13.92 -26.43 16.10
C GLN A 192 14.62 -25.04 16.14
N VAL A 193 14.44 -24.22 15.13
CA VAL A 193 15.09 -22.90 15.04
C VAL A 193 14.06 -21.78 15.00
N PRO A 194 14.44 -20.55 15.37
CA PRO A 194 13.54 -19.40 15.29
C PRO A 194 13.02 -19.19 13.87
N LEU A 195 11.70 -19.06 13.72
CA LEU A 195 11.03 -18.73 12.46
C LEU A 195 10.55 -17.28 12.50
N VAL A 196 10.79 -16.58 11.40
CA VAL A 196 10.30 -15.22 11.19
C VAL A 196 9.06 -15.29 10.32
N HIS A 197 7.95 -14.72 10.79
CA HIS A 197 6.66 -14.79 10.13
C HIS A 197 6.33 -13.47 9.43
N LEU A 198 5.73 -13.58 8.24
CA LEU A 198 5.00 -12.48 7.64
C LEU A 198 3.55 -12.56 8.09
N GLU A 199 3.12 -11.61 8.92
CA GLU A 199 1.77 -11.52 9.46
C GLU A 199 0.94 -10.52 8.65
N GLY A 200 -0.38 -10.73 8.57
CA GLY A 200 -1.33 -9.80 7.97
C GLY A 200 -1.86 -10.23 6.60
N GLY A 201 -3.03 -9.76 6.25
CA GLY A 201 -3.68 -9.99 4.95
C GLY A 201 -4.60 -11.20 4.86
N GLY A 202 -4.82 -11.94 5.96
CA GLY A 202 -5.58 -13.20 5.97
C GLY A 202 -4.68 -14.41 5.70
N SER A 203 -5.00 -15.56 6.31
CA SER A 203 -4.17 -16.77 6.32
C SER A 203 -3.94 -17.41 4.94
N ASP A 204 -4.71 -17.03 3.91
CA ASP A 204 -4.75 -17.74 2.63
C ASP A 204 -4.14 -16.96 1.47
N ARG A 205 -3.57 -15.80 1.75
CA ARG A 205 -3.13 -14.89 0.68
C ARG A 205 -1.78 -15.25 0.07
N TRP A 206 -0.86 -15.78 0.85
CA TRP A 206 0.47 -16.25 0.46
C TRP A 206 0.86 -17.44 1.33
N PHE A 207 1.99 -18.11 1.04
CA PHE A 207 2.50 -19.12 1.94
C PHE A 207 2.72 -18.57 3.35
N THR A 208 2.14 -19.24 4.33
CA THR A 208 2.52 -19.14 5.73
C THR A 208 3.44 -20.30 6.08
N TRP A 209 4.17 -20.23 7.21
CA TRP A 209 4.94 -21.37 7.67
C TRP A 209 4.08 -22.62 7.85
N GLU A 210 2.84 -22.47 8.30
CA GLU A 210 1.89 -23.56 8.46
C GLU A 210 1.59 -24.24 7.10
N SER A 211 1.12 -23.47 6.11
CA SER A 211 0.81 -24.02 4.78
C SER A 211 2.04 -24.53 4.04
N TRP A 212 3.21 -23.92 4.29
CA TRP A 212 4.47 -24.38 3.70
C TRP A 212 4.91 -25.72 4.29
N PHE A 213 4.84 -25.91 5.61
CA PHE A 213 5.13 -27.19 6.26
C PHE A 213 4.12 -28.27 5.87
N ASP A 214 2.83 -27.94 5.81
CA ASP A 214 1.79 -28.88 5.40
C ASP A 214 2.07 -29.41 3.98
N GLN A 215 2.43 -28.52 3.05
CA GLN A 215 2.77 -28.91 1.68
C GLN A 215 4.11 -29.68 1.61
N ALA A 216 5.05 -29.39 2.50
CA ALA A 216 6.29 -30.17 2.67
C ALA A 216 6.08 -31.55 3.33
N GLY A 217 4.85 -31.87 3.77
CA GLY A 217 4.52 -33.13 4.43
C GLY A 217 4.91 -33.20 5.91
N VAL A 218 5.14 -32.03 6.54
CA VAL A 218 5.51 -31.90 7.96
C VAL A 218 4.25 -31.69 8.80
N THR A 219 3.90 -32.65 9.64
CA THR A 219 2.69 -32.60 10.48
C THR A 219 2.93 -32.07 11.90
N ARG A 220 4.16 -31.69 12.23
CA ARG A 220 4.53 -31.17 13.55
C ARG A 220 4.55 -29.65 13.53
N HIS A 221 4.23 -29.03 14.68
CA HIS A 221 4.34 -27.59 14.84
C HIS A 221 5.73 -27.17 15.32
N PRO A 222 6.22 -25.97 14.93
CA PRO A 222 7.47 -25.42 15.44
C PRO A 222 7.47 -25.35 16.97
N THR A 223 8.61 -25.72 17.59
CA THR A 223 8.80 -25.67 19.04
C THR A 223 9.66 -24.50 19.49
N ALA A 224 10.43 -23.91 18.56
CA ALA A 224 11.23 -22.73 18.84
C ALA A 224 10.37 -21.46 18.91
N SER A 225 10.86 -20.44 19.62
CA SER A 225 10.21 -19.14 19.63
C SER A 225 10.20 -18.53 18.24
N SER A 226 9.09 -17.92 17.88
CA SER A 226 8.91 -17.23 16.61
C SER A 226 8.43 -15.80 16.84
N PHE A 227 8.67 -14.94 15.88
CA PHE A 227 8.14 -13.57 15.90
C PHE A 227 7.75 -13.16 14.48
N GLY A 228 6.82 -12.20 14.38
CA GLY A 228 6.22 -11.84 13.13
C GLY A 228 6.22 -10.34 12.88
N PHE A 229 6.16 -10.00 11.61
CA PHE A 229 6.04 -8.62 11.12
C PHE A 229 4.94 -8.55 10.06
N ASN A 230 4.27 -7.43 10.01
CA ASN A 230 3.22 -7.17 9.01
C ASN A 230 3.77 -6.63 7.67
N THR A 231 5.09 -6.49 7.53
CA THR A 231 5.74 -6.06 6.29
C THR A 231 6.91 -6.97 5.96
N TYR A 232 6.98 -7.40 4.71
CA TYR A 232 8.03 -8.30 4.24
C TYR A 232 9.44 -7.69 4.31
N THR A 233 9.54 -6.37 4.20
CA THR A 233 10.82 -5.66 4.37
C THR A 233 11.41 -5.91 5.77
N LEU A 234 10.59 -5.85 6.82
CA LEU A 234 11.04 -6.13 8.18
C LEU A 234 11.38 -7.60 8.37
N VAL A 235 10.64 -8.51 7.73
CA VAL A 235 10.99 -9.95 7.73
C VAL A 235 12.39 -10.17 7.17
N MET A 236 12.70 -9.59 6.00
CA MET A 236 14.03 -9.75 5.39
C MET A 236 15.14 -9.05 6.17
N GLN A 237 14.87 -7.91 6.81
CA GLN A 237 15.82 -7.27 7.72
C GLN A 237 16.13 -8.14 8.95
N ALA A 238 15.11 -8.78 9.54
CA ALA A 238 15.30 -9.70 10.64
C ALA A 238 16.14 -10.92 10.22
N VAL A 239 15.88 -11.48 9.04
CA VAL A 239 16.69 -12.57 8.48
C VAL A 239 18.15 -12.16 8.32
N GLN A 240 18.42 -11.00 7.70
CA GLN A 240 19.79 -10.48 7.51
C GLN A 240 20.50 -10.17 8.85
N ALA A 241 19.73 -9.84 9.88
CA ALA A 241 20.22 -9.65 11.25
C ALA A 241 20.34 -10.98 12.03
N GLU A 242 20.31 -12.13 11.36
CA GLU A 242 20.47 -13.48 11.93
C GLU A 242 19.43 -13.83 13.01
N GLN A 243 18.21 -13.25 12.92
CA GLN A 243 17.17 -13.51 13.93
C GLN A 243 16.41 -14.82 13.70
N GLY A 244 16.51 -15.42 12.50
CA GLY A 244 15.81 -16.66 12.20
C GLY A 244 15.77 -16.99 10.71
N VAL A 245 14.95 -17.98 10.40
CA VAL A 245 14.63 -18.43 9.05
C VAL A 245 13.28 -17.83 8.62
N ALA A 246 13.17 -17.33 7.40
CA ALA A 246 11.91 -16.87 6.83
C ALA A 246 11.60 -17.55 5.50
N LEU A 247 10.36 -17.43 5.04
CA LEU A 247 10.01 -17.76 3.66
C LEU A 247 10.52 -16.66 2.73
N GLY A 248 11.28 -17.05 1.73
CA GLY A 248 11.79 -16.22 0.65
C GLY A 248 11.04 -16.51 -0.64
N TRP A 249 10.35 -15.50 -1.18
CA TRP A 249 9.67 -15.64 -2.47
C TRP A 249 10.62 -15.33 -3.61
N HIS A 250 10.83 -16.31 -4.50
CA HIS A 250 11.56 -16.10 -5.75
C HIS A 250 10.93 -14.98 -6.56
N GLY A 251 11.76 -14.18 -7.21
CA GLY A 251 11.32 -12.94 -7.86
C GLY A 251 11.31 -11.72 -6.93
N LEU A 252 11.32 -11.91 -5.61
CA LEU A 252 11.53 -10.83 -4.64
C LEU A 252 12.92 -10.90 -4.00
N VAL A 253 13.37 -12.09 -3.58
CA VAL A 253 14.64 -12.25 -2.84
C VAL A 253 15.83 -12.57 -3.74
N ASP A 254 15.68 -12.60 -5.06
CA ASP A 254 16.70 -13.04 -6.00
C ASP A 254 17.99 -12.20 -5.89
N ASP A 255 17.88 -10.88 -5.73
CA ASP A 255 19.03 -9.99 -5.54
C ASP A 255 19.73 -10.24 -4.20
N LEU A 256 18.99 -10.58 -3.15
CA LEU A 256 19.56 -10.93 -1.84
C LEU A 256 20.26 -12.29 -1.89
N LEU A 257 19.72 -13.25 -2.64
CA LEU A 257 20.37 -14.55 -2.90
C LEU A 257 21.62 -14.37 -3.75
N ALA A 258 21.54 -13.60 -4.83
CA ALA A 258 22.66 -13.35 -5.71
C ALA A 258 23.83 -12.62 -5.03
N SER A 259 23.53 -11.68 -4.13
CA SER A 259 24.54 -10.98 -3.32
C SER A 259 25.08 -11.80 -2.15
N GLY A 260 24.46 -12.94 -1.83
CA GLY A 260 24.81 -13.73 -0.65
C GLY A 260 24.35 -13.11 0.67
N ALA A 261 23.54 -12.06 0.63
CA ALA A 261 22.96 -11.45 1.84
C ALA A 261 22.01 -12.41 2.57
N VAL A 262 21.37 -13.29 1.83
CA VAL A 262 20.65 -14.47 2.35
C VAL A 262 21.04 -15.70 1.53
N VAL A 263 20.86 -16.88 2.11
CA VAL A 263 21.09 -18.17 1.47
C VAL A 263 19.87 -19.07 1.68
N PRO A 264 19.62 -20.05 0.79
CA PRO A 264 18.62 -21.06 1.06
C PRO A 264 18.97 -21.82 2.34
N ALA A 265 18.03 -21.98 3.25
CA ALA A 265 18.23 -22.79 4.45
C ALA A 265 18.33 -24.27 4.06
N LEU A 266 17.47 -24.73 3.15
CA LEU A 266 17.51 -26.08 2.57
C LEU A 266 17.13 -26.01 1.08
N ASP A 267 17.42 -27.08 0.34
CA ASP A 267 17.11 -27.20 -1.08
C ASP A 267 15.66 -27.70 -1.31
N LEU A 268 14.72 -26.85 -0.96
CA LEU A 268 13.29 -27.11 -1.14
C LEU A 268 12.57 -25.83 -1.55
N VAL A 269 11.95 -25.83 -2.72
CA VAL A 269 11.09 -24.77 -3.23
C VAL A 269 9.69 -25.30 -3.40
N LEU A 270 8.72 -24.66 -2.79
CA LEU A 270 7.30 -25.01 -2.95
C LEU A 270 6.60 -23.96 -3.81
N GLU A 271 5.63 -24.44 -4.60
CA GLU A 271 4.89 -23.62 -5.57
C GLU A 271 3.39 -23.66 -5.25
N SER A 272 2.69 -22.60 -5.64
CA SER A 272 1.23 -22.52 -5.57
C SER A 272 0.67 -21.90 -6.85
N PRO A 273 -0.66 -21.97 -7.08
CA PRO A 273 -1.28 -21.33 -8.24
C PRO A 273 -1.31 -19.80 -8.14
N ARG A 274 -0.93 -19.23 -7.01
CA ARG A 274 -0.88 -17.78 -6.78
C ARG A 274 0.35 -17.14 -7.39
N GLY A 275 0.39 -15.81 -7.34
CA GLY A 275 1.53 -15.04 -7.80
C GLY A 275 1.23 -13.54 -7.86
N TYR A 276 2.20 -12.79 -8.39
CA TYR A 276 2.00 -11.38 -8.73
C TYR A 276 1.42 -11.26 -10.14
N TRP A 277 0.32 -10.57 -10.24
CA TRP A 277 -0.42 -10.35 -11.48
C TRP A 277 -0.37 -8.89 -11.88
N LEU A 278 -0.07 -8.63 -13.15
CA LEU A 278 -0.21 -7.31 -13.76
C LEU A 278 -1.65 -7.13 -14.23
N LEU A 279 -2.26 -6.06 -13.76
CA LEU A 279 -3.62 -5.67 -14.05
C LEU A 279 -3.60 -4.37 -14.85
N ARG A 280 -4.28 -4.34 -15.99
CA ARG A 280 -4.43 -3.17 -16.86
C ARG A 280 -5.88 -2.75 -16.91
N GLY A 281 -6.15 -1.45 -16.85
CA GLY A 281 -7.50 -0.93 -17.02
C GLY A 281 -8.03 -1.07 -18.45
N ASN A 282 -9.36 -1.05 -18.62
CA ASN A 282 -10.04 -1.21 -19.92
C ASN A 282 -10.11 0.11 -20.75
N LYS A 283 -9.40 1.14 -20.35
CA LYS A 283 -9.37 2.42 -21.09
C LYS A 283 -8.31 2.33 -22.19
N PRO A 284 -8.43 3.15 -23.28
CA PRO A 284 -7.34 3.32 -24.22
C PRO A 284 -6.06 3.62 -23.43
N VAL A 285 -5.07 2.76 -23.58
CA VAL A 285 -3.83 2.82 -22.78
C VAL A 285 -2.91 3.83 -23.44
N PRO A 286 -2.49 4.89 -22.74
CA PRO A 286 -1.45 5.80 -23.24
C PRO A 286 -0.15 5.05 -23.50
N PRO A 287 0.65 5.44 -24.51
CA PRO A 287 1.90 4.75 -24.86
C PRO A 287 2.89 4.60 -23.68
N GLU A 288 2.94 5.57 -22.79
CA GLU A 288 3.77 5.54 -21.58
C GLU A 288 3.37 4.42 -20.61
N VAL A 289 2.08 4.11 -20.52
CA VAL A 289 1.59 3.01 -19.68
C VAL A 289 2.01 1.66 -20.26
N ASP A 290 1.97 1.51 -21.59
CA ASP A 290 2.46 0.32 -22.27
C ASP A 290 3.99 0.13 -22.05
N LEU A 291 4.78 1.20 -22.08
CA LEU A 291 6.20 1.13 -21.81
C LEU A 291 6.49 0.66 -20.37
N VAL A 292 5.77 1.19 -19.38
CA VAL A 292 5.90 0.73 -17.98
C VAL A 292 5.45 -0.72 -17.86
N ALA A 293 4.37 -1.14 -18.52
CA ALA A 293 3.92 -2.52 -18.47
C ALA A 293 4.93 -3.49 -19.12
N GLN A 294 5.54 -3.12 -20.25
CA GLN A 294 6.62 -3.89 -20.86
C GLN A 294 7.84 -3.99 -19.95
N TRP A 295 8.23 -2.89 -19.29
CA TRP A 295 9.30 -2.91 -18.30
C TRP A 295 9.02 -3.86 -17.14
N LEU A 296 7.78 -3.93 -16.65
CA LEU A 296 7.40 -4.86 -15.58
C LEU A 296 7.46 -6.33 -16.02
N THR A 297 7.18 -6.62 -17.30
CA THR A 297 7.20 -7.98 -17.86
C THR A 297 8.57 -8.45 -18.32
N ALA A 298 9.47 -7.53 -18.69
CA ALA A 298 10.82 -7.83 -19.17
C ALA A 298 11.80 -8.20 -18.03
N ALA A 299 11.31 -8.33 -16.85
CA ALA A 299 12.09 -8.42 -15.63
C ALA A 299 12.06 -9.83 -15.00
#